data_31e079c1a6e63a18189eab217d275b25
#
_entry.id   31e079c1a6e63a18189eab217d275b25
#
_cell.length_a   1.000
_cell.length_b   1.000
_cell.length_c   1.000
_cell.angle_alpha   90.00
_cell.angle_beta   90.00
_cell.angle_gamma   90.00
#
_symmetry.space_group_name_H-M   'P 1'
#
loop_
_entity.id
_entity.type
_entity.pdbx_description
1 polymer ?
#
loop_
_entity_poly.entity_id
_entity_poly.type
_entity_poly.pdbx_seq_one_letter_code
_entity_poly.pdbx_strand_id
1 'polypeptide(L)'
;YEDIPLLAADGIVIPNIGLKEALSKDEHLNKVPVIIGSNRDEVKLWLASAKYFVELNYSFLGSIFGIPKVKIKDKEAFNIFNSYRSRAWKIRGVDEPLRSLYKAGNRNLYAYRYDWDDHRKFFIADFRELIGAAHATEIPLLTGNNKLVGNYGFLIYPRGPSKRFTSRNMMKFWTNFAKNHTPGISTNGIEWKKYNNIDTDTSNYMIIDRRKNLKMHSDNYTF
;
A
#
# COMPACT_ATOMS: atom_id res chain seq x y z
N TYR A 1 15.46 -11.47 -7.24
CA TYR A 1 16.19 -10.25 -6.83
C TYR A 1 17.50 -10.04 -7.62
N GLU A 2 17.99 -11.05 -8.30
CA GLU A 2 19.26 -11.00 -9.06
C GLU A 2 19.18 -10.08 -10.29
N ASP A 3 17.97 -9.85 -10.82
CA ASP A 3 17.73 -9.04 -12.02
C ASP A 3 17.32 -7.58 -11.75
N ILE A 4 17.24 -7.16 -10.47
CA ILE A 4 16.90 -5.78 -10.13
C ILE A 4 18.18 -4.95 -10.09
N PRO A 5 18.33 -3.94 -10.97
CA PRO A 5 19.50 -3.09 -10.96
C PRO A 5 19.63 -2.35 -9.63
N LEU A 6 20.79 -2.43 -9.01
CA LEU A 6 21.08 -1.68 -7.80
C LEU A 6 21.17 -0.19 -8.13
N LEU A 7 20.58 0.63 -7.27
CA LEU A 7 20.76 2.07 -7.34
C LEU A 7 22.20 2.43 -6.95
N ALA A 8 22.90 3.08 -7.83
CA ALA A 8 24.27 3.56 -7.58
C ALA A 8 24.28 5.07 -7.34
N ALA A 9 25.01 5.52 -6.34
CA ALA A 9 25.30 6.94 -6.13
C ALA A 9 26.39 7.36 -7.12
N ASP A 10 25.99 7.59 -8.37
CA ASP A 10 26.87 7.89 -9.51
C ASP A 10 27.24 9.38 -9.65
N GLY A 11 26.64 10.23 -8.81
CA GLY A 11 26.80 11.69 -8.85
C GLY A 11 26.05 12.38 -9.98
N ILE A 12 25.36 11.64 -10.85
CA ILE A 12 24.60 12.16 -12.01
C ILE A 12 23.10 12.08 -11.74
N VAL A 13 22.58 10.88 -11.53
CA VAL A 13 21.15 10.65 -11.21
C VAL A 13 20.94 10.63 -9.71
N ILE A 14 21.80 9.92 -9.00
CA ILE A 14 21.79 9.89 -7.54
C ILE A 14 23.07 10.56 -7.04
N PRO A 15 22.97 11.64 -6.24
CA PRO A 15 24.13 12.30 -5.68
C PRO A 15 25.08 11.34 -4.94
N ASN A 16 26.39 11.61 -4.97
CA ASN A 16 27.41 10.77 -4.33
C ASN A 16 27.18 10.52 -2.84
N ILE A 17 26.45 11.41 -2.15
CA ILE A 17 26.04 11.25 -0.76
C ILE A 17 24.94 10.20 -0.56
N GLY A 18 24.43 9.64 -1.64
CA GLY A 18 23.34 8.65 -1.63
C GLY A 18 21.93 9.26 -1.52
N LEU A 19 20.94 8.48 -1.94
CA LEU A 19 19.54 8.94 -2.04
C LEU A 19 18.97 9.41 -0.69
N LYS A 20 19.20 8.66 0.38
CA LYS A 20 18.63 8.96 1.70
C LYS A 20 19.09 10.34 2.21
N GLU A 21 20.36 10.64 2.08
CA GLU A 21 20.91 11.92 2.53
C GLU A 21 20.51 13.05 1.59
N ALA A 22 20.52 12.81 0.28
CA ALA A 22 20.10 13.79 -0.72
C ALA A 22 18.65 14.26 -0.50
N LEU A 23 17.72 13.36 -0.16
CA LEU A 23 16.33 13.71 0.15
C LEU A 23 16.16 14.63 1.36
N SER A 24 17.18 14.76 2.22
CA SER A 24 17.16 15.63 3.41
C SER A 24 17.78 17.00 3.18
N LYS A 25 18.32 17.28 1.98
CA LYS A 25 19.02 18.52 1.63
C LYS A 25 18.25 19.31 0.58
N ASP A 26 18.00 20.58 0.87
CA ASP A 26 17.26 21.50 0.01
C ASP A 26 17.87 21.63 -1.40
N GLU A 27 19.19 21.66 -1.49
CA GLU A 27 19.95 21.79 -2.73
C GLU A 27 19.71 20.67 -3.76
N HIS A 28 19.23 19.52 -3.31
CA HIS A 28 18.92 18.36 -4.17
C HIS A 28 17.43 18.21 -4.48
N LEU A 29 16.57 19.11 -4.00
CA LEU A 29 15.12 18.98 -4.12
C LEU A 29 14.52 19.99 -5.09
N ASN A 30 13.67 19.50 -5.98
CA ASN A 30 12.82 20.36 -6.82
C ASN A 30 11.55 20.86 -6.08
N LYS A 31 11.35 20.48 -4.82
CA LYS A 31 10.16 20.81 -3.99
C LYS A 31 8.81 20.59 -4.66
N VAL A 32 8.75 19.61 -5.55
CA VAL A 32 7.50 19.21 -6.20
C VAL A 32 6.54 18.62 -5.17
N PRO A 33 5.22 18.74 -5.37
CA PRO A 33 4.22 18.04 -4.57
C PRO A 33 4.40 16.53 -4.68
N VAL A 34 4.26 15.81 -3.55
CA VAL A 34 4.48 14.36 -3.47
C VAL A 34 3.31 13.69 -2.75
N ILE A 35 2.75 12.63 -3.35
CA ILE A 35 1.96 11.63 -2.66
C ILE A 35 2.81 10.36 -2.54
N ILE A 36 2.94 9.84 -1.33
CA ILE A 36 3.65 8.59 -1.07
C ILE A 36 2.86 7.75 -0.07
N GLY A 37 2.87 6.43 -0.22
CA GLY A 37 2.14 5.56 0.68
C GLY A 37 2.52 4.11 0.57
N SER A 38 1.88 3.29 1.39
CA SER A 38 2.03 1.84 1.41
C SER A 38 0.68 1.17 1.64
N ASN A 39 0.66 -0.14 1.47
CA ASN A 39 -0.49 -0.95 1.80
C ASN A 39 -0.35 -1.49 3.23
N ARG A 40 -1.48 -1.77 3.91
CA ARG A 40 -1.46 -2.29 5.29
C ARG A 40 -0.77 -3.64 5.40
N ASP A 41 -0.94 -4.47 4.39
CA ASP A 41 -0.52 -5.88 4.38
C ASP A 41 0.50 -6.16 3.25
N GLU A 42 1.45 -5.25 3.00
CA GLU A 42 2.38 -5.29 1.85
C GLU A 42 2.90 -6.69 1.52
N VAL A 43 3.34 -7.44 2.52
CA VAL A 43 4.04 -8.70 2.29
C VAL A 43 3.12 -9.93 2.22
N LYS A 44 1.82 -9.80 2.47
CA LYS A 44 0.88 -10.94 2.48
C LYS A 44 0.87 -11.73 1.17
N LEU A 45 1.04 -11.06 0.03
CA LEU A 45 1.04 -11.73 -1.26
C LEU A 45 2.17 -12.78 -1.37
N TRP A 46 3.36 -12.45 -0.88
CA TRP A 46 4.49 -13.39 -0.83
C TRP A 46 4.29 -14.47 0.22
N LEU A 47 3.74 -14.14 1.39
CA LEU A 47 3.43 -15.13 2.43
C LEU A 47 2.37 -16.12 1.94
N ALA A 48 1.39 -15.66 1.16
CA ALA A 48 0.33 -16.49 0.58
C ALA A 48 0.85 -17.50 -0.46
N SER A 49 2.05 -17.33 -0.98
CA SER A 49 2.72 -18.26 -1.88
C SER A 49 3.79 -19.11 -1.20
N ALA A 50 4.18 -18.77 0.03
CA ALA A 50 5.26 -19.44 0.75
C ALA A 50 4.77 -20.71 1.44
N LYS A 51 5.30 -21.86 1.05
CA LYS A 51 4.97 -23.19 1.63
C LYS A 51 5.19 -23.27 3.14
N TYR A 52 5.98 -22.39 3.71
CA TYR A 52 6.16 -22.28 5.16
C TYR A 52 4.85 -21.85 5.84
N PHE A 53 4.14 -20.88 5.30
CA PHE A 53 2.94 -20.29 5.88
C PHE A 53 1.63 -20.92 5.40
N VAL A 54 1.64 -21.51 4.20
CA VAL A 54 0.42 -22.04 3.58
C VAL A 54 0.59 -23.51 3.19
N GLU A 55 -0.52 -24.23 3.18
CA GLU A 55 -0.65 -25.57 2.62
C GLU A 55 -1.63 -25.57 1.46
N LEU A 56 -1.35 -26.39 0.46
CA LEU A 56 -2.18 -26.59 -0.70
C LEU A 56 -2.83 -27.97 -0.60
N ASN A 57 -4.14 -28.01 -0.40
CA ASN A 57 -4.92 -29.24 -0.29
C ASN A 57 -5.77 -29.42 -1.54
N TYR A 58 -5.62 -30.55 -2.21
CA TYR A 58 -6.42 -30.89 -3.38
C TYR A 58 -7.59 -31.79 -2.95
N SER A 59 -8.82 -31.29 -3.16
CA SER A 59 -9.99 -32.18 -3.14
C SER A 59 -9.98 -33.04 -4.41
N PHE A 60 -10.79 -34.13 -4.45
CA PHE A 60 -10.89 -34.97 -5.65
C PHE A 60 -11.20 -34.15 -6.92
N LEU A 61 -12.20 -33.29 -6.87
CA LEU A 61 -12.53 -32.39 -7.98
C LEU A 61 -11.43 -31.35 -8.20
N GLY A 62 -10.82 -30.81 -7.14
CA GLY A 62 -9.71 -29.87 -7.25
C GLY A 62 -8.49 -30.47 -7.94
N SER A 63 -8.22 -31.75 -7.74
CA SER A 63 -7.14 -32.48 -8.43
C SER A 63 -7.40 -32.60 -9.94
N ILE A 64 -8.66 -32.86 -10.34
CA ILE A 64 -9.05 -32.96 -11.75
C ILE A 64 -8.84 -31.61 -12.48
N PHE A 65 -9.16 -30.49 -11.83
CA PHE A 65 -9.08 -29.15 -12.40
C PHE A 65 -7.77 -28.40 -12.07
N GLY A 66 -6.85 -29.01 -11.33
CA GLY A 66 -5.60 -28.37 -10.91
C GLY A 66 -5.80 -27.20 -9.94
N ILE A 67 -6.93 -27.15 -9.23
CA ILE A 67 -7.29 -26.02 -8.33
C ILE A 67 -7.12 -26.45 -6.88
N PRO A 68 -6.05 -26.03 -6.19
CA PRO A 68 -5.86 -26.32 -4.77
C PRO A 68 -6.75 -25.45 -3.89
N LYS A 69 -7.13 -26.00 -2.73
CA LYS A 69 -7.60 -25.21 -1.60
C LYS A 69 -6.39 -24.69 -0.83
N VAL A 70 -6.28 -23.38 -0.69
CA VAL A 70 -5.20 -22.76 0.06
C VAL A 70 -5.63 -22.52 1.50
N LYS A 71 -4.83 -22.99 2.45
CA LYS A 71 -5.08 -22.84 3.88
C LYS A 71 -3.82 -22.28 4.57
N ILE A 72 -4.01 -21.28 5.42
CA ILE A 72 -2.95 -20.77 6.29
C ILE A 72 -2.73 -21.77 7.42
N LYS A 73 -1.48 -22.22 7.62
CA LYS A 73 -1.11 -23.23 8.61
C LYS A 73 -1.25 -22.69 10.04
N ASP A 74 -0.67 -21.54 10.27
CA ASP A 74 -0.71 -20.80 11.53
C ASP A 74 -1.08 -19.36 11.23
N LYS A 75 -2.32 -18.98 11.59
CA LYS A 75 -2.85 -17.63 11.32
C LYS A 75 -2.17 -16.57 12.19
N GLU A 76 -1.80 -16.91 13.40
CA GLU A 76 -1.16 -15.98 14.32
C GLU A 76 0.23 -15.62 13.82
N ALA A 77 1.07 -16.63 13.58
CA ALA A 77 2.41 -16.44 13.02
C ALA A 77 2.38 -15.70 11.67
N PHE A 78 1.43 -16.06 10.78
CA PHE A 78 1.23 -15.40 9.49
C PHE A 78 0.94 -13.90 9.66
N ASN A 79 0.02 -13.54 10.55
CA ASN A 79 -0.39 -12.16 10.77
C ASN A 79 0.69 -11.35 11.50
N ILE A 80 1.38 -11.93 12.49
CA ILE A 80 2.49 -11.28 13.19
C ILE A 80 3.61 -10.95 12.19
N PHE A 81 4.03 -11.93 11.39
CA PHE A 81 5.08 -11.73 10.39
C PHE A 81 4.68 -10.68 9.35
N ASN A 82 3.44 -10.77 8.83
CA ASN A 82 2.91 -9.76 7.92
C ASN A 82 2.94 -8.36 8.54
N SER A 83 2.41 -8.21 9.74
CA SER A 83 2.30 -6.92 10.43
C SER A 83 3.68 -6.29 10.62
N TYR A 84 4.64 -7.06 11.13
CA TYR A 84 6.01 -6.59 11.36
C TYR A 84 6.70 -6.16 10.05
N ARG A 85 6.65 -7.00 9.03
CA ARG A 85 7.32 -6.72 7.74
C ARG A 85 6.64 -5.59 6.97
N SER A 86 5.30 -5.52 6.97
CA SER A 86 4.57 -4.44 6.31
C SER A 86 4.78 -3.09 7.01
N ARG A 87 4.90 -3.10 8.35
CA ARG A 87 5.25 -1.90 9.10
C ARG A 87 6.68 -1.43 8.78
N ALA A 88 7.65 -2.34 8.73
CA ALA A 88 9.01 -2.00 8.32
C ALA A 88 9.05 -1.43 6.89
N TRP A 89 8.22 -1.95 5.98
CA TRP A 89 8.05 -1.42 4.63
C TRP A 89 7.54 0.02 4.66
N LYS A 90 6.46 0.30 5.42
CA LYS A 90 5.92 1.66 5.59
C LYS A 90 6.98 2.62 6.12
N ILE A 91 7.68 2.25 7.18
CA ILE A 91 8.70 3.10 7.81
C ILE A 91 9.78 3.48 6.80
N ARG A 92 10.39 2.48 6.13
CA ARG A 92 11.51 2.71 5.21
C ARG A 92 11.07 3.32 3.87
N GLY A 93 9.94 2.92 3.35
CA GLY A 93 9.47 3.32 2.01
C GLY A 93 8.59 4.58 2.01
N VAL A 94 8.03 4.98 3.13
CA VAL A 94 7.09 6.10 3.22
C VAL A 94 7.55 7.12 4.25
N ASP A 95 7.65 6.69 5.52
CA ASP A 95 7.82 7.63 6.61
C ASP A 95 9.23 8.27 6.62
N GLU A 96 10.31 7.50 6.44
CA GLU A 96 11.66 8.05 6.37
C GLU A 96 11.85 9.01 5.18
N PRO A 97 11.44 8.67 3.93
CA PRO A 97 11.48 9.61 2.82
C PRO A 97 10.68 10.89 3.06
N LEU A 98 9.46 10.80 3.60
CA LEU A 98 8.63 11.97 3.90
C LEU A 98 9.27 12.87 4.95
N ARG A 99 9.87 12.31 5.99
CA ARG A 99 10.63 13.09 6.99
C ARG A 99 11.80 13.82 6.37
N SER A 100 12.55 13.12 5.52
CA SER A 100 13.70 13.70 4.83
C SER A 100 13.28 14.88 3.95
N LEU A 101 12.25 14.69 3.12
CA LEU A 101 11.68 15.74 2.29
C LEU A 101 11.12 16.91 3.11
N TYR A 102 10.44 16.61 4.22
CA TYR A 102 9.92 17.64 5.11
C TYR A 102 11.03 18.45 5.79
N LYS A 103 12.08 17.76 6.27
CA LYS A 103 13.28 18.38 6.83
C LYS A 103 13.97 19.32 5.83
N ALA A 104 14.03 18.93 4.58
CA ALA A 104 14.57 19.74 3.48
C ALA A 104 13.65 20.89 3.02
N GLY A 105 12.53 21.12 3.71
CA GLY A 105 11.66 22.28 3.47
C GLY A 105 10.50 22.03 2.50
N ASN A 106 10.28 20.81 2.01
CA ASN A 106 9.10 20.52 1.21
C ASN A 106 7.84 20.43 2.10
N ARG A 107 6.85 21.28 1.84
CA ARG A 107 5.58 21.36 2.59
C ARG A 107 4.38 20.86 1.79
N ASN A 108 4.60 20.35 0.56
CA ASN A 108 3.55 19.82 -0.31
C ASN A 108 3.58 18.29 -0.36
N LEU A 109 3.57 17.69 0.81
CA LEU A 109 3.67 16.25 1.01
C LEU A 109 2.33 15.68 1.49
N TYR A 110 1.98 14.50 1.00
CA TYR A 110 0.79 13.77 1.37
C TYR A 110 1.13 12.30 1.56
N ALA A 111 0.67 11.72 2.67
CA ALA A 111 0.89 10.32 3.00
C ALA A 111 -0.40 9.52 2.98
N TYR A 112 -0.35 8.23 2.58
CA TYR A 112 -1.48 7.32 2.69
C TYR A 112 -1.07 5.93 3.15
N ARG A 113 -2.09 5.21 3.68
CA ARG A 113 -2.08 3.76 3.82
C ARG A 113 -3.36 3.20 3.21
N TYR A 114 -3.18 2.26 2.30
CA TYR A 114 -4.29 1.54 1.71
C TYR A 114 -4.64 0.33 2.56
N ASP A 115 -5.88 0.29 3.06
CA ASP A 115 -6.36 -0.73 4.01
C ASP A 115 -7.51 -1.58 3.46
N TRP A 116 -8.03 -1.29 2.26
CA TRP A 116 -9.17 -2.01 1.72
C TRP A 116 -8.86 -3.49 1.50
N ASP A 117 -9.68 -4.35 2.10
CA ASP A 117 -9.52 -5.80 2.12
C ASP A 117 -10.82 -6.60 1.89
N ASP A 118 -11.87 -5.96 1.35
CA ASP A 118 -13.17 -6.60 1.12
C ASP A 118 -13.13 -7.62 -0.03
N HIS A 119 -12.11 -8.48 -0.05
CA HIS A 119 -12.01 -9.60 -0.97
C HIS A 119 -13.03 -10.68 -0.66
N ARG A 120 -13.30 -11.53 -1.65
CA ARG A 120 -14.23 -12.64 -1.47
C ARG A 120 -13.60 -13.81 -0.71
N LYS A 121 -14.48 -14.49 0.03
CA LYS A 121 -14.21 -15.85 0.47
C LYS A 121 -14.81 -16.83 -0.54
N PHE A 122 -13.98 -17.73 -1.02
CA PHE A 122 -14.37 -18.82 -1.90
C PHE A 122 -14.07 -20.17 -1.24
N PHE A 123 -14.62 -21.26 -1.81
CA PHE A 123 -14.32 -22.61 -1.34
C PHE A 123 -12.83 -22.96 -1.42
N ILE A 124 -12.07 -22.30 -2.31
CA ILE A 124 -10.63 -22.50 -2.50
C ILE A 124 -9.76 -21.69 -1.51
N ALA A 125 -10.23 -20.54 -1.08
CA ALA A 125 -9.48 -19.68 -0.16
C ALA A 125 -10.36 -18.58 0.45
N ASP A 126 -9.98 -18.11 1.64
CA ASP A 126 -10.43 -16.83 2.17
C ASP A 126 -9.44 -15.76 1.72
N PHE A 127 -9.76 -15.05 0.61
CA PHE A 127 -8.85 -14.07 0.03
C PHE A 127 -8.66 -12.84 0.91
N ARG A 128 -9.61 -12.51 1.82
CA ARG A 128 -9.42 -11.44 2.79
C ARG A 128 -8.31 -11.79 3.78
N GLU A 129 -8.32 -13.01 4.31
CA GLU A 129 -7.27 -13.47 5.22
C GLU A 129 -5.94 -13.64 4.49
N LEU A 130 -5.97 -14.22 3.29
CA LEU A 130 -4.79 -14.65 2.56
C LEU A 130 -4.05 -13.47 1.92
N ILE A 131 -4.78 -12.52 1.35
CA ILE A 131 -4.22 -11.39 0.59
C ILE A 131 -4.33 -10.09 1.40
N GLY A 132 -5.49 -9.80 2.00
CA GLY A 132 -5.72 -8.53 2.67
C GLY A 132 -5.47 -7.33 1.75
N ALA A 133 -4.98 -6.25 2.29
CA ALA A 133 -4.49 -5.09 1.55
C ALA A 133 -3.02 -5.28 1.18
N ALA A 134 -2.69 -6.32 0.38
CA ALA A 134 -1.32 -6.65 0.00
C ALA A 134 -0.75 -5.74 -1.09
N HIS A 135 0.53 -5.91 -1.37
CA HIS A 135 1.25 -5.19 -2.43
C HIS A 135 0.52 -5.25 -3.77
N ALA A 136 0.41 -4.10 -4.43
CA ALA A 136 -0.27 -3.91 -5.72
C ALA A 136 -1.80 -4.18 -5.74
N THR A 137 -2.42 -4.51 -4.60
CA THR A 137 -3.88 -4.72 -4.56
C THR A 137 -4.69 -3.42 -4.69
N GLU A 138 -4.07 -2.27 -4.51
CA GLU A 138 -4.67 -0.96 -4.74
C GLU A 138 -4.81 -0.60 -6.23
N ILE A 139 -3.96 -1.15 -7.10
CA ILE A 139 -3.89 -0.76 -8.52
C ILE A 139 -5.22 -0.97 -9.26
N PRO A 140 -5.94 -2.09 -9.11
CA PRO A 140 -7.24 -2.27 -9.74
C PRO A 140 -8.31 -1.27 -9.27
N LEU A 141 -8.21 -0.78 -8.03
CA LEU A 141 -9.13 0.23 -7.51
C LEU A 141 -8.76 1.62 -8.01
N LEU A 142 -7.48 1.93 -8.08
CA LEU A 142 -6.97 3.20 -8.59
C LEU A 142 -7.26 3.39 -10.09
N THR A 143 -7.06 2.33 -10.88
CA THR A 143 -7.24 2.36 -12.33
C THR A 143 -8.68 2.05 -12.78
N GLY A 144 -9.50 1.51 -11.89
CA GLY A 144 -10.82 0.96 -12.23
C GLY A 144 -10.76 -0.33 -13.08
N ASN A 145 -9.59 -0.91 -13.27
CA ASN A 145 -9.35 -2.03 -14.16
C ASN A 145 -8.92 -3.30 -13.41
N ASN A 146 -9.85 -4.23 -13.22
CA ASN A 146 -9.54 -5.52 -12.58
C ASN A 146 -8.79 -6.51 -13.47
N LYS A 147 -8.69 -6.27 -14.78
CA LYS A 147 -7.98 -7.18 -15.71
C LYS A 147 -6.47 -7.21 -15.44
N LEU A 148 -5.94 -6.22 -14.73
CA LEU A 148 -4.53 -6.17 -14.31
C LEU A 148 -4.13 -7.35 -13.41
N VAL A 149 -5.10 -7.98 -12.72
CA VAL A 149 -4.88 -9.19 -11.91
C VAL A 149 -5.31 -10.47 -12.64
N GLY A 150 -5.35 -10.43 -13.97
CA GLY A 150 -5.70 -11.55 -14.84
C GLY A 150 -7.21 -11.80 -14.95
N ASN A 151 -7.56 -12.88 -15.67
CA ASN A 151 -8.95 -13.21 -15.97
C ASN A 151 -9.82 -13.51 -14.73
N TYR A 152 -9.21 -13.84 -13.60
CA TYR A 152 -9.88 -14.17 -12.34
C TYR A 152 -9.99 -12.99 -11.37
N GLY A 153 -9.63 -11.78 -11.79
CA GLY A 153 -9.69 -10.59 -10.95
C GLY A 153 -11.08 -10.31 -10.34
N PHE A 154 -12.17 -10.76 -11.00
CA PHE A 154 -13.52 -10.65 -10.47
C PHE A 154 -13.78 -11.52 -9.23
N LEU A 155 -13.00 -12.60 -9.05
CA LEU A 155 -13.08 -13.47 -7.87
C LEU A 155 -12.47 -12.77 -6.64
N ILE A 156 -11.39 -12.05 -6.83
CA ILE A 156 -10.67 -11.34 -5.77
C ILE A 156 -11.38 -10.02 -5.44
N TYR A 157 -11.78 -9.25 -6.47
CA TYR A 157 -12.39 -7.93 -6.33
C TYR A 157 -13.91 -7.97 -6.57
N PRO A 158 -14.73 -8.24 -5.54
CA PRO A 158 -16.17 -8.33 -5.69
C PRO A 158 -16.77 -7.01 -6.14
N ARG A 159 -17.79 -7.06 -6.98
CA ARG A 159 -18.61 -5.89 -7.26
C ARG A 159 -19.43 -5.53 -6.02
N GLY A 160 -19.36 -4.29 -5.57
CA GLY A 160 -20.10 -3.86 -4.38
C GLY A 160 -19.91 -2.38 -4.06
N PRO A 161 -20.68 -1.85 -3.12
CA PRO A 161 -20.62 -0.44 -2.72
C PRO A 161 -19.26 -0.08 -2.09
N SER A 162 -18.67 -0.97 -1.31
CA SER A 162 -17.36 -0.77 -0.68
C SER A 162 -16.27 -0.53 -1.74
N LYS A 163 -16.11 -1.45 -2.69
CA LYS A 163 -15.15 -1.30 -3.78
C LYS A 163 -15.39 -0.04 -4.59
N ARG A 164 -16.66 0.23 -4.97
CA ARG A 164 -17.00 1.42 -5.76
C ARG A 164 -16.67 2.71 -5.03
N PHE A 165 -16.93 2.77 -3.73
CA PHE A 165 -16.60 3.92 -2.90
C PHE A 165 -15.08 4.15 -2.85
N THR A 166 -14.31 3.11 -2.51
CA THR A 166 -12.84 3.21 -2.40
C THR A 166 -12.22 3.58 -3.74
N SER A 167 -12.58 2.88 -4.83
CA SER A 167 -12.08 3.17 -6.17
C SER A 167 -12.40 4.60 -6.62
N ARG A 168 -13.64 5.07 -6.42
CA ARG A 168 -14.02 6.45 -6.77
C ARG A 168 -13.21 7.49 -6.02
N ASN A 169 -12.96 7.28 -4.72
CA ASN A 169 -12.16 8.22 -3.93
C ASN A 169 -10.68 8.18 -4.33
N MET A 170 -10.11 7.01 -4.58
CA MET A 170 -8.74 6.90 -5.09
C MET A 170 -8.57 7.63 -6.41
N MET A 171 -9.41 7.35 -7.40
CA MET A 171 -9.38 8.06 -8.69
C MET A 171 -9.53 9.57 -8.51
N LYS A 172 -10.45 10.02 -7.65
CA LYS A 172 -10.66 11.44 -7.35
C LYS A 172 -9.41 12.06 -6.74
N PHE A 173 -8.82 11.45 -5.72
CA PHE A 173 -7.64 11.98 -5.05
C PHE A 173 -6.44 12.10 -6.00
N TRP A 174 -6.13 11.07 -6.77
CA TRP A 174 -5.01 11.10 -7.71
C TRP A 174 -5.24 12.07 -8.86
N THR A 175 -6.47 12.14 -9.40
CA THR A 175 -6.82 13.10 -10.46
C THR A 175 -6.73 14.55 -9.96
N ASN A 176 -7.24 14.82 -8.75
CA ASN A 176 -7.12 16.15 -8.14
C ASN A 176 -5.67 16.53 -7.92
N PHE A 177 -4.88 15.61 -7.38
CA PHE A 177 -3.47 15.86 -7.14
C PHE A 177 -2.71 16.16 -8.43
N ALA A 178 -2.93 15.39 -9.49
CA ALA A 178 -2.31 15.63 -10.80
C ALA A 178 -2.67 17.00 -11.41
N LYS A 179 -3.90 17.48 -11.15
CA LYS A 179 -4.38 18.77 -11.70
C LYS A 179 -4.07 19.96 -10.81
N ASN A 180 -4.16 19.80 -9.49
CA ASN A 180 -4.20 20.89 -8.54
C ASN A 180 -3.11 20.82 -7.46
N HIS A 181 -2.22 19.82 -7.54
CA HIS A 181 -1.17 19.55 -6.56
C HIS A 181 -1.69 19.28 -5.13
N THR A 182 -2.97 18.93 -5.00
CA THR A 182 -3.62 18.55 -3.74
C THR A 182 -4.65 17.46 -3.99
N PRO A 183 -4.71 16.40 -3.14
CA PRO A 183 -5.74 15.37 -3.27
C PRO A 183 -7.15 15.89 -2.98
N GLY A 184 -7.26 16.93 -2.11
CA GLY A 184 -8.53 17.56 -1.77
C GLY A 184 -9.40 16.71 -0.83
N ILE A 185 -10.72 16.73 -1.09
CA ILE A 185 -11.74 16.18 -0.21
C ILE A 185 -12.38 14.94 -0.84
N SER A 186 -12.60 13.89 -0.04
CA SER A 186 -13.30 12.67 -0.44
C SER A 186 -14.77 12.90 -0.79
N THR A 187 -15.44 11.89 -1.35
CA THR A 187 -16.87 11.94 -1.67
C THR A 187 -17.78 11.97 -0.44
N ASN A 188 -17.27 11.70 0.75
CA ASN A 188 -17.98 11.77 2.04
C ASN A 188 -17.47 12.89 2.95
N GLY A 189 -16.74 13.88 2.40
CA GLY A 189 -16.37 15.10 3.12
C GLY A 189 -15.08 15.02 3.92
N ILE A 190 -14.29 13.95 3.81
CA ILE A 190 -13.00 13.83 4.53
C ILE A 190 -11.91 14.51 3.70
N GLU A 191 -11.29 15.53 4.27
CA GLU A 191 -10.14 16.21 3.68
C GLU A 191 -8.86 15.39 3.86
N TRP A 192 -8.08 15.23 2.78
CA TRP A 192 -6.72 14.68 2.87
C TRP A 192 -5.74 15.79 3.19
N LYS A 193 -5.38 15.90 4.47
CA LYS A 193 -4.48 16.93 4.99
C LYS A 193 -3.04 16.67 4.58
N LYS A 194 -2.26 17.74 4.43
CA LYS A 194 -0.82 17.67 4.19
C LYS A 194 -0.13 16.91 5.33
N TYR A 195 0.94 16.21 4.96
CA TYR A 195 1.84 15.59 5.93
C TYR A 195 2.42 16.67 6.85
N ASN A 196 2.39 16.38 8.13
CA ASN A 196 2.95 17.24 9.17
C ASN A 196 3.71 16.36 10.18
N ASN A 197 4.96 16.73 10.48
CA ASN A 197 5.83 16.05 11.43
C ASN A 197 6.74 17.06 12.12
N ILE A 198 6.14 18.15 12.66
CA ILE A 198 6.91 19.29 13.14
C ILE A 198 7.64 19.00 14.45
N ASP A 199 7.01 18.35 15.42
CA ASP A 199 7.53 18.29 16.79
C ASP A 199 7.50 16.91 17.46
N THR A 200 7.03 15.88 16.77
CA THR A 200 6.87 14.56 17.37
C THR A 200 7.24 13.45 16.39
N ASP A 201 7.52 12.27 16.93
CA ASP A 201 7.63 11.04 16.16
C ASP A 201 6.30 10.61 15.49
N THR A 202 5.33 11.52 15.42
CA THR A 202 3.99 11.26 14.89
C THR A 202 3.88 11.66 13.43
N SER A 203 3.44 10.76 12.59
CA SER A 203 3.12 11.02 11.19
C SER A 203 1.62 10.94 10.93
N ASN A 204 1.08 11.88 10.17
CA ASN A 204 -0.30 11.85 9.73
C ASN A 204 -0.42 11.36 8.29
N TYR A 205 -1.41 10.50 8.04
CA TYR A 205 -1.69 9.94 6.73
C TYR A 205 -3.17 9.63 6.52
N MET A 206 -3.58 9.54 5.26
CA MET A 206 -4.94 9.12 4.89
C MET A 206 -5.03 7.59 4.90
N ILE A 207 -5.95 7.03 5.69
CA ILE A 207 -6.37 5.64 5.53
C ILE A 207 -7.37 5.57 4.40
N ILE A 208 -7.02 4.83 3.34
CA ILE A 208 -7.86 4.60 2.17
C ILE A 208 -8.53 3.23 2.28
N ASP A 209 -9.81 3.24 2.61
CA ASP A 209 -10.59 2.03 2.86
C ASP A 209 -12.07 2.27 2.48
N ARG A 210 -12.96 1.35 2.85
CA ARG A 210 -14.41 1.50 2.77
C ARG A 210 -14.90 2.75 3.51
N ARG A 211 -16.10 3.20 3.17
CA ARG A 211 -16.67 4.49 3.63
C ARG A 211 -16.48 4.78 5.12
N LYS A 212 -16.75 3.81 5.99
CA LYS A 212 -16.70 3.99 7.43
C LYS A 212 -15.28 4.10 8.02
N ASN A 213 -14.29 3.66 7.28
CA ASN A 213 -12.91 3.59 7.72
C ASN A 213 -12.02 4.62 7.03
N LEU A 214 -12.48 5.26 5.93
CA LEU A 214 -11.73 6.33 5.26
C LEU A 214 -11.60 7.51 6.20
N LYS A 215 -10.39 7.87 6.60
CA LYS A 215 -10.12 8.93 7.57
C LYS A 215 -8.66 9.37 7.55
N MET A 216 -8.40 10.58 8.02
CA MET A 216 -7.05 10.94 8.49
C MET A 216 -6.71 10.15 9.75
N HIS A 217 -5.48 9.70 9.84
CA HIS A 217 -4.94 8.98 10.99
C HIS A 217 -3.55 9.52 11.33
N SER A 218 -3.17 9.38 12.58
CA SER A 218 -1.81 9.67 13.03
C SER A 218 -1.33 8.54 13.92
N ASP A 219 -0.12 8.11 13.73
CA ASP A 219 0.53 7.12 14.60
C ASP A 219 1.96 7.55 14.96
N ASN A 220 2.44 6.99 16.07
CA ASN A 220 3.80 7.21 16.52
C ASN A 220 4.76 6.32 15.73
N TYR A 221 5.97 6.85 15.52
CA TYR A 221 7.03 6.27 14.72
C TYR A 221 7.85 5.21 15.46
N THR A 222 7.25 4.47 16.35
CA THR A 222 7.96 3.44 17.13
C THR A 222 7.68 2.04 16.60
N PHE A 223 8.75 1.25 16.53
CA PHE A 223 8.64 -0.21 16.37
C PHE A 223 8.01 -0.83 17.60
#